data_0a97673b6d95684caa66747ecaa02ad6
#
_entry.id   0a97673b6d95684caa66747ecaa02ad6
#
_cell.length_a   1.000
_cell.length_b   1.000
_cell.length_c   1.000
_cell.angle_alpha   90.00
_cell.angle_beta   90.00
_cell.angle_gamma   90.00
#
_symmetry.space_group_name_H-M   'P 1'
#
loop_
_entity.id
_entity.type
_entity.pdbx_description
1 polymer ?
#
loop_
_entity_poly.entity_id
_entity_poly.type
_entity_poly.pdbx_seq_one_letter_code
_entity_poly.pdbx_strand_id
1 'polypeptide(L)'
;MISDAINKLFPYFEDYFQSFGNLSLLEIQRHFKSYHQNASEAFIKACTKETTRLYGKTNALLLEKALASGGACYFANHGGFENHPQLIASTLSACSYESLEGGHIHPIFACTTIGSRSPTVPSGMLSGRLGANFKRLESQFYSSKYKDTLLKNLPLLDVQSIDKAVKQAKNKDFFKTEIATFETIKPLLYAYKGHNILDVGALFNTAAYSAFLPDNIISRTLFLDIDKIATELLIEDLLNPKSFISIIINKPEALKKILQSLCGVAGCWSSDLLFNDLSDPKTCTGTVLFYELSKKGRKIPLKIVEKNQNLFLCGQQEVFKLIPEVLYQKLKDQKIIPCLYTLQTNLAFTHNLALTGGIFMRTYFEAMTIKSVEILKTYGYDYQKQLNVQPLIMASSMPLPFLYRVNSTELIHDPLAKINQVHPLALLDLFSFRIEKEDLKKLMSAKLNECKYATACDLLLEYGNKDMILENLTEITENRNKGLMLN
;
A
#
# COMPACT_ATOMS: atom_id res chain seq x y z
N MET A 1 24.37 -6.67 15.01
CA MET A 1 24.56 -6.63 13.52
C MET A 1 23.23 -6.33 12.85
N ILE A 2 23.25 -5.68 11.69
CA ILE A 2 22.04 -5.30 10.93
C ILE A 2 21.09 -6.49 10.72
N SER A 3 21.61 -7.67 10.40
CA SER A 3 20.80 -8.88 10.22
C SER A 3 19.94 -9.21 11.45
N ASP A 4 20.48 -9.10 12.66
CA ASP A 4 19.72 -9.41 13.88
C ASP A 4 18.66 -8.33 14.15
N ALA A 5 18.99 -7.07 13.91
CA ALA A 5 18.05 -5.96 14.04
C ALA A 5 16.89 -6.06 13.03
N ILE A 6 17.20 -6.39 11.78
CA ILE A 6 16.21 -6.57 10.72
C ILE A 6 15.33 -7.79 10.99
N ASN A 7 15.89 -8.92 11.42
CA ASN A 7 15.10 -10.11 11.73
C ASN A 7 14.13 -9.91 12.90
N LYS A 8 14.44 -9.02 13.85
CA LYS A 8 13.49 -8.60 14.90
C LYS A 8 12.32 -7.80 14.33
N LEU A 9 12.56 -6.94 13.33
CA LEU A 9 11.53 -6.12 12.68
C LEU A 9 10.74 -6.91 11.63
N PHE A 10 11.44 -7.77 10.90
CA PHE A 10 10.94 -8.53 9.75
C PHE A 10 11.42 -9.99 9.81
N PRO A 11 10.76 -10.86 10.58
CA PRO A 11 11.20 -12.24 10.80
C PRO A 11 11.38 -13.06 9.51
N TYR A 12 10.70 -12.66 8.41
CA TYR A 12 10.75 -13.35 7.12
C TYR A 12 11.78 -12.78 6.13
N PHE A 13 12.61 -11.81 6.57
CA PHE A 13 13.55 -11.14 5.68
C PHE A 13 14.59 -12.10 5.11
N GLU A 14 15.20 -12.91 5.98
CA GLU A 14 16.19 -13.89 5.56
C GLU A 14 15.60 -14.97 4.65
N ASP A 15 14.44 -15.54 5.01
CA ASP A 15 13.73 -16.55 4.20
C ASP A 15 13.41 -16.02 2.80
N TYR A 16 13.04 -14.74 2.71
CA TYR A 16 12.78 -14.10 1.44
C TYR A 16 14.04 -14.07 0.55
N PHE A 17 15.16 -13.61 1.07
CA PHE A 17 16.42 -13.57 0.31
C PHE A 17 17.01 -14.95 0.03
N GLN A 18 16.79 -15.94 0.88
CA GLN A 18 17.12 -17.34 0.58
C GLN A 18 16.30 -17.87 -0.60
N SER A 19 15.02 -17.53 -0.67
CA SER A 19 14.10 -18.01 -1.71
C SER A 19 14.30 -17.30 -3.05
N PHE A 20 14.51 -15.97 -3.04
CA PHE A 20 14.49 -15.12 -4.23
C PHE A 20 15.80 -14.39 -4.51
N GLY A 21 16.78 -14.42 -3.61
CA GLY A 21 17.99 -13.61 -3.69
C GLY A 21 18.86 -13.84 -4.93
N ASN A 22 18.80 -15.04 -5.52
CA ASN A 22 19.50 -15.38 -6.75
C ASN A 22 18.74 -15.01 -8.02
N LEU A 23 17.49 -14.55 -7.89
CA LEU A 23 16.66 -14.07 -8.98
C LEU A 23 16.86 -12.56 -9.18
N SER A 24 16.77 -12.13 -10.42
CA SER A 24 16.66 -10.72 -10.78
C SER A 24 15.24 -10.19 -10.54
N LEU A 25 15.08 -8.87 -10.50
CA LEU A 25 13.76 -8.23 -10.42
C LEU A 25 12.85 -8.69 -11.57
N LEU A 26 13.40 -8.82 -12.79
CA LEU A 26 12.67 -9.28 -13.97
C LEU A 26 12.15 -10.71 -13.82
N GLU A 27 13.02 -11.63 -13.33
CA GLU A 27 12.64 -13.04 -13.10
C GLU A 27 11.58 -13.16 -12.01
N ILE A 28 11.68 -12.36 -10.95
CA ILE A 28 10.69 -12.33 -9.88
C ILE A 28 9.34 -11.83 -10.40
N GLN A 29 9.32 -10.76 -11.20
CA GLN A 29 8.08 -10.26 -11.79
C GLN A 29 7.44 -11.27 -12.75
N ARG A 30 8.25 -12.00 -13.55
CA ARG A 30 7.77 -13.10 -14.38
C ARG A 30 7.16 -14.22 -13.55
N HIS A 31 7.83 -14.59 -12.45
CA HIS A 31 7.33 -15.59 -11.52
C HIS A 31 5.95 -15.19 -10.98
N PHE A 32 5.77 -13.95 -10.54
CA PHE A 32 4.48 -13.47 -10.07
C PHE A 32 3.41 -13.45 -11.14
N LYS A 33 3.72 -12.97 -12.33
CA LYS A 33 2.76 -12.93 -13.43
C LYS A 33 2.26 -14.31 -13.83
N SER A 34 3.05 -15.36 -13.65
CA SER A 34 2.68 -16.75 -13.97
C SER A 34 1.55 -17.29 -13.07
N TYR A 35 1.27 -16.68 -11.92
CA TYR A 35 0.26 -17.11 -10.96
C TYR A 35 -1.07 -16.36 -11.05
N HIS A 36 -1.24 -15.47 -12.04
CA HIS A 36 -2.48 -14.68 -12.13
C HIS A 36 -3.66 -15.52 -12.57
N GLN A 37 -4.74 -15.41 -11.78
CA GLN A 37 -6.06 -15.83 -12.17
C GLN A 37 -6.78 -14.68 -12.90
N ASN A 38 -7.78 -15.01 -13.71
CA ASN A 38 -8.63 -13.99 -14.34
C ASN A 38 -9.46 -13.31 -13.24
N ALA A 39 -9.34 -12.00 -13.14
CA ALA A 39 -10.19 -11.20 -12.28
C ALA A 39 -11.67 -11.36 -12.67
N SER A 40 -12.58 -11.21 -11.71
CA SER A 40 -14.01 -11.26 -12.02
C SER A 40 -14.44 -10.11 -12.94
N GLU A 41 -15.45 -10.34 -13.77
CA GLU A 41 -16.04 -9.30 -14.63
C GLU A 41 -16.52 -8.08 -13.82
N ALA A 42 -17.07 -8.31 -12.62
CA ALA A 42 -17.50 -7.25 -11.72
C ALA A 42 -16.35 -6.35 -11.30
N PHE A 43 -15.19 -6.94 -10.95
CA PHE A 43 -13.98 -6.19 -10.61
C PHE A 43 -13.45 -5.40 -11.81
N ILE A 44 -13.35 -6.03 -12.98
CA ILE A 44 -12.90 -5.36 -14.21
C ILE A 44 -13.80 -4.16 -14.52
N LYS A 45 -15.12 -4.33 -14.44
CA LYS A 45 -16.10 -3.25 -14.67
C LYS A 45 -15.95 -2.10 -13.67
N ALA A 46 -15.75 -2.40 -12.38
CA ALA A 46 -15.55 -1.38 -11.35
C ALA A 46 -14.24 -0.59 -11.59
N CYS A 47 -13.15 -1.28 -11.94
CA CYS A 47 -11.88 -0.66 -12.31
C CYS A 47 -12.02 0.21 -13.57
N THR A 48 -12.70 -0.27 -14.60
CA THR A 48 -12.95 0.46 -15.86
C THR A 48 -13.76 1.72 -15.62
N LYS A 49 -14.78 1.66 -14.76
CA LYS A 49 -15.58 2.83 -14.32
C LYS A 49 -14.71 3.88 -13.64
N GLU A 50 -13.89 3.49 -12.67
CA GLU A 50 -13.02 4.42 -11.94
C GLU A 50 -11.94 5.01 -12.85
N THR A 51 -11.36 4.19 -13.74
CA THR A 51 -10.38 4.66 -14.74
C THR A 51 -11.01 5.65 -15.73
N THR A 52 -12.25 5.39 -16.16
CA THR A 52 -12.98 6.34 -17.03
C THR A 52 -13.16 7.69 -16.35
N ARG A 53 -13.49 7.69 -15.05
CA ARG A 53 -13.67 8.91 -14.27
C ARG A 53 -12.39 9.74 -14.17
N LEU A 54 -11.25 9.09 -13.91
CA LEU A 54 -10.00 9.77 -13.56
C LEU A 54 -9.08 9.98 -14.78
N TYR A 55 -9.02 9.03 -15.70
CA TYR A 55 -8.06 8.99 -16.81
C TYR A 55 -8.70 8.96 -18.19
N GLY A 56 -10.03 8.93 -18.28
CA GLY A 56 -10.79 8.93 -19.53
C GLY A 56 -10.95 7.55 -20.19
N LYS A 57 -11.81 7.50 -21.21
CA LYS A 57 -12.26 6.26 -21.85
C LYS A 57 -11.14 5.45 -22.51
N THR A 58 -10.16 6.11 -23.13
CA THR A 58 -9.05 5.41 -23.82
C THR A 58 -8.23 4.58 -22.82
N ASN A 59 -7.87 5.16 -21.67
CA ASN A 59 -7.13 4.43 -20.64
C ASN A 59 -7.98 3.32 -20.02
N ALA A 60 -9.28 3.52 -19.89
CA ALA A 60 -10.21 2.52 -19.37
C ALA A 60 -10.29 1.27 -20.25
N LEU A 61 -10.37 1.43 -21.58
CA LEU A 61 -10.37 0.31 -22.53
C LEU A 61 -9.04 -0.47 -22.54
N LEU A 62 -7.91 0.22 -22.37
CA LEU A 62 -6.61 -0.43 -22.25
C LEU A 62 -6.49 -1.20 -20.93
N LEU A 63 -7.00 -0.64 -19.83
CA LEU A 63 -7.03 -1.31 -18.53
C LEU A 63 -7.91 -2.56 -18.56
N GLU A 64 -9.10 -2.47 -19.14
CA GLU A 64 -10.02 -3.60 -19.29
C GLU A 64 -9.33 -4.78 -19.99
N LYS A 65 -8.64 -4.52 -21.09
CA LYS A 65 -7.86 -5.55 -21.81
C LYS A 65 -6.73 -6.13 -20.95
N ALA A 66 -6.01 -5.28 -20.22
CA ALA A 66 -4.93 -5.73 -19.34
C ALA A 66 -5.44 -6.64 -18.22
N LEU A 67 -6.52 -6.27 -17.54
CA LEU A 67 -7.13 -7.07 -16.48
C LEU A 67 -7.76 -8.36 -17.00
N ALA A 68 -8.37 -8.35 -18.18
CA ALA A 68 -8.93 -9.55 -18.80
C ALA A 68 -7.86 -10.56 -19.23
N SER A 69 -6.64 -10.11 -19.52
CA SER A 69 -5.51 -10.98 -19.88
C SER A 69 -4.74 -11.54 -18.66
N GLY A 70 -5.20 -11.30 -17.44
CA GLY A 70 -4.56 -11.80 -16.22
C GLY A 70 -3.44 -10.89 -15.71
N GLY A 71 -3.61 -9.57 -15.78
CA GLY A 71 -2.65 -8.59 -15.24
C GLY A 71 -2.50 -8.68 -13.72
N ALA A 72 -1.29 -8.40 -13.22
CA ALA A 72 -0.98 -8.41 -11.79
C ALA A 72 -1.68 -7.28 -11.04
N CYS A 73 -2.20 -7.57 -9.84
CA CYS A 73 -2.79 -6.59 -8.95
C CYS A 73 -1.81 -6.21 -7.84
N TYR A 74 -1.22 -5.02 -7.94
CA TYR A 74 -0.29 -4.51 -6.93
C TYR A 74 -1.03 -3.61 -5.93
N PHE A 75 -1.04 -4.03 -4.66
CA PHE A 75 -1.74 -3.37 -3.55
C PHE A 75 -0.78 -2.68 -2.58
N ALA A 76 0.45 -2.41 -2.98
CA ALA A 76 1.45 -1.84 -2.10
C ALA A 76 1.27 -0.35 -1.83
N ASN A 77 0.50 0.38 -2.65
CA ASN A 77 0.37 1.82 -2.54
C ASN A 77 -0.62 2.24 -1.43
N HIS A 78 -0.30 3.37 -0.80
CA HIS A 78 -1.17 4.03 0.17
C HIS A 78 -1.69 5.32 -0.42
N GLY A 79 -2.77 5.42 -1.10
CA GLY A 79 -3.39 6.60 -1.72
C GLY A 79 -2.76 7.98 -1.46
N GLY A 80 -2.99 8.93 -2.30
CA GLY A 80 -2.29 10.22 -2.28
C GLY A 80 -0.92 10.14 -2.98
N PHE A 81 0.04 10.92 -2.54
CA PHE A 81 1.39 10.92 -3.13
C PHE A 81 2.18 9.69 -2.72
N GLU A 82 2.78 8.99 -3.69
CA GLU A 82 3.59 7.79 -3.45
C GLU A 82 5.01 8.19 -3.06
N ASN A 83 5.20 8.56 -1.80
CA ASN A 83 6.48 9.09 -1.34
C ASN A 83 7.42 8.04 -0.74
N HIS A 84 6.88 6.89 -0.30
CA HIS A 84 7.67 5.91 0.44
C HIS A 84 8.61 5.14 -0.52
N PRO A 85 9.94 5.14 -0.30
CA PRO A 85 10.90 4.55 -1.23
C PRO A 85 10.65 3.10 -1.59
N GLN A 86 10.19 2.28 -0.65
CA GLN A 86 9.85 0.88 -0.91
C GLN A 86 8.64 0.76 -1.86
N LEU A 87 7.63 1.62 -1.71
CA LEU A 87 6.48 1.65 -2.61
C LEU A 87 6.89 2.11 -4.01
N ILE A 88 7.74 3.14 -4.08
CA ILE A 88 8.32 3.60 -5.34
C ILE A 88 9.11 2.48 -6.03
N ALA A 89 9.98 1.79 -5.30
CA ALA A 89 10.75 0.66 -5.85
C ALA A 89 9.83 -0.46 -6.37
N SER A 90 8.78 -0.80 -5.62
CA SER A 90 7.78 -1.79 -6.02
C SER A 90 7.05 -1.38 -7.30
N THR A 91 6.56 -0.14 -7.36
CA THR A 91 5.86 0.40 -8.52
C THR A 91 6.78 0.48 -9.74
N LEU A 92 8.02 0.97 -9.58
CA LEU A 92 9.00 1.02 -10.67
C LEU A 92 9.33 -0.38 -11.21
N SER A 93 9.56 -1.35 -10.34
CA SER A 93 9.81 -2.72 -10.77
C SER A 93 8.64 -3.30 -11.56
N ALA A 94 7.41 -3.06 -11.11
CA ALA A 94 6.20 -3.55 -11.75
C ALA A 94 5.96 -2.87 -13.12
N CYS A 95 6.00 -1.54 -13.19
CA CYS A 95 5.79 -0.82 -14.44
C CYS A 95 6.96 -0.99 -15.42
N SER A 96 8.18 -1.17 -14.93
CA SER A 96 9.36 -1.47 -15.74
C SER A 96 9.28 -2.84 -16.38
N TYR A 97 8.80 -3.84 -15.64
CA TYR A 97 8.56 -5.18 -16.18
C TYR A 97 7.55 -5.14 -17.33
N GLU A 98 6.37 -4.55 -17.11
CA GLU A 98 5.35 -4.42 -18.15
C GLU A 98 5.87 -3.65 -19.38
N SER A 99 6.68 -2.64 -19.15
CA SER A 99 7.33 -1.86 -20.20
C SER A 99 8.31 -2.68 -21.04
N LEU A 100 9.13 -3.51 -20.41
CA LEU A 100 10.12 -4.36 -21.09
C LEU A 100 9.48 -5.54 -21.82
N GLU A 101 8.38 -6.08 -21.29
CA GLU A 101 7.65 -7.22 -21.86
C GLU A 101 6.54 -6.80 -22.86
N GLY A 102 6.41 -5.50 -23.16
CA GLY A 102 5.46 -4.99 -24.15
C GLY A 102 4.06 -4.70 -23.62
N GLY A 103 3.88 -4.60 -22.29
CA GLY A 103 2.64 -4.14 -21.68
C GLY A 103 2.38 -2.66 -21.92
N HIS A 104 1.09 -2.27 -22.04
CA HIS A 104 0.70 -0.90 -22.33
C HIS A 104 0.16 -0.14 -21.13
N ILE A 105 -0.34 -0.84 -20.12
CA ILE A 105 -0.91 -0.26 -18.89
C ILE A 105 -0.59 -1.14 -17.70
N HIS A 106 -0.23 -0.48 -16.60
CA HIS A 106 0.02 -1.12 -15.32
C HIS A 106 -0.83 -0.47 -14.21
N PRO A 107 -1.86 -1.15 -13.68
CA PRO A 107 -2.65 -0.63 -12.59
C PRO A 107 -1.93 -0.84 -11.24
N ILE A 108 -1.86 0.22 -10.46
CA ILE A 108 -1.45 0.22 -9.04
C ILE A 108 -2.69 0.47 -8.19
N PHE A 109 -3.00 -0.43 -7.31
CA PHE A 109 -4.14 -0.31 -6.41
C PHE A 109 -3.72 0.31 -5.08
N ALA A 110 -4.25 1.50 -4.82
CA ALA A 110 -3.91 2.31 -3.66
C ALA A 110 -4.94 2.13 -2.55
N CYS A 111 -4.50 1.74 -1.34
CA CYS A 111 -5.33 1.73 -0.14
C CYS A 111 -5.53 3.17 0.35
N THR A 112 -6.76 3.64 0.41
CA THR A 112 -7.12 5.04 0.69
C THR A 112 -7.79 5.25 2.04
N THR A 113 -8.13 4.18 2.75
CA THR A 113 -8.67 4.23 4.12
C THR A 113 -7.58 4.40 5.18
N ILE A 114 -6.56 5.19 4.87
CA ILE A 114 -5.47 5.56 5.76
C ILE A 114 -5.62 7.00 6.26
N GLY A 115 -4.99 7.29 7.40
CA GLY A 115 -4.96 8.65 7.96
C GLY A 115 -3.99 9.56 7.21
N SER A 116 -4.27 10.85 7.21
CA SER A 116 -3.48 11.88 6.54
C SER A 116 -2.00 11.93 6.97
N ARG A 117 -1.69 11.44 8.16
CA ARG A 117 -0.33 11.34 8.71
C ARG A 117 0.16 9.91 8.85
N SER A 118 -0.16 9.07 7.88
CA SER A 118 0.51 7.78 7.73
C SER A 118 2.03 7.99 7.60
N PRO A 119 2.86 7.05 8.06
CA PRO A 119 4.32 7.09 7.85
C PRO A 119 4.75 7.27 6.39
N THR A 120 3.89 6.90 5.44
CA THR A 120 4.14 7.10 3.99
C THR A 120 3.91 8.53 3.50
N VAL A 121 3.47 9.45 4.38
CA VAL A 121 3.23 10.88 4.07
C VAL A 121 2.35 11.13 2.83
N PRO A 122 1.22 10.44 2.65
CA PRO A 122 0.46 10.48 1.41
C PRO A 122 -0.25 11.83 1.15
N SER A 123 -0.30 12.71 2.14
CA SER A 123 -0.88 14.06 2.04
C SER A 123 0.18 15.17 2.00
N GLY A 124 1.40 14.84 1.59
CA GLY A 124 2.52 15.77 1.53
C GLY A 124 3.62 15.25 0.62
N MET A 125 4.84 15.76 0.81
CA MET A 125 6.06 15.29 0.13
C MET A 125 7.07 14.81 1.15
N LEU A 126 7.79 13.76 0.81
CA LEU A 126 8.87 13.16 1.59
C LEU A 126 10.19 13.37 0.86
N SER A 127 11.23 13.81 1.58
CA SER A 127 12.59 13.92 1.06
C SER A 127 13.30 12.56 1.10
N GLY A 128 14.23 12.33 0.20
CA GLY A 128 15.24 11.27 0.34
C GLY A 128 16.20 11.53 1.50
N ARG A 129 16.31 12.80 1.95
CA ARG A 129 17.20 13.22 3.05
C ARG A 129 16.67 12.82 4.42
N LEU A 130 17.57 12.34 5.27
CA LEU A 130 17.31 12.09 6.68
C LEU A 130 17.73 13.32 7.50
N GLY A 131 16.89 13.71 8.46
CA GLY A 131 17.20 14.72 9.46
C GLY A 131 18.01 14.16 10.64
N ALA A 132 18.35 15.02 11.60
CA ALA A 132 19.18 14.68 12.77
C ALA A 132 18.64 13.54 13.65
N ASN A 133 17.37 13.18 13.54
CA ASN A 133 16.74 12.06 14.24
C ASN A 133 16.67 10.77 13.39
N PHE A 134 17.39 10.72 12.28
CA PHE A 134 17.37 9.64 11.28
C PHE A 134 16.00 9.38 10.65
N LYS A 135 15.05 10.30 10.76
CA LYS A 135 13.77 10.24 10.06
C LYS A 135 13.81 11.10 8.80
N ARG A 136 13.13 10.67 7.74
CA ARG A 136 13.02 11.45 6.52
C ARG A 136 12.34 12.77 6.78
N LEU A 137 12.80 13.80 6.09
CA LEU A 137 12.18 15.12 6.16
C LEU A 137 10.88 15.10 5.37
N GLU A 138 9.83 15.70 5.95
CA GLU A 138 8.50 15.75 5.34
C GLU A 138 7.98 17.18 5.21
N SER A 139 7.21 17.43 4.16
CA SER A 139 6.47 18.67 3.94
C SER A 139 5.00 18.35 3.72
N GLN A 140 4.10 18.94 4.52
CA GLN A 140 2.67 18.61 4.55
C GLN A 140 1.83 19.68 3.87
N PHE A 141 0.88 19.27 3.02
CA PHE A 141 -0.12 20.20 2.46
C PHE A 141 -1.16 20.62 3.49
N TYR A 142 -1.49 19.75 4.45
CA TYR A 142 -2.55 20.00 5.43
C TYR A 142 -1.98 20.27 6.83
N SER A 143 -2.71 21.07 7.60
CA SER A 143 -2.35 21.39 8.98
C SER A 143 -2.61 20.21 9.92
N SER A 144 -1.99 20.26 11.13
CA SER A 144 -2.11 19.22 12.17
C SER A 144 -3.54 18.96 12.64
N LYS A 145 -4.48 19.89 12.43
CA LYS A 145 -5.88 19.69 12.79
C LYS A 145 -6.55 18.53 12.05
N TYR A 146 -5.98 18.13 10.89
CA TYR A 146 -6.46 17.02 10.09
C TYR A 146 -5.75 15.70 10.38
N LYS A 147 -4.89 15.66 11.41
CA LYS A 147 -4.28 14.42 11.86
C LYS A 147 -5.36 13.35 12.10
N ASP A 148 -5.12 12.14 11.62
CA ASP A 148 -6.02 10.98 11.70
C ASP A 148 -7.34 11.09 10.89
N THR A 149 -7.54 12.18 10.13
CA THR A 149 -8.60 12.25 9.13
C THR A 149 -8.25 11.36 7.94
N LEU A 150 -9.19 10.57 7.45
CA LEU A 150 -8.97 9.77 6.24
C LEU A 150 -8.68 10.67 5.03
N LEU A 151 -7.81 10.23 4.15
CA LEU A 151 -7.43 11.01 2.96
C LEU A 151 -8.63 11.47 2.14
N LYS A 152 -9.63 10.58 1.93
CA LYS A 152 -10.85 10.89 1.19
C LYS A 152 -11.71 12.00 1.81
N ASN A 153 -11.51 12.30 3.11
CA ASN A 153 -12.27 13.29 3.87
C ASN A 153 -11.47 14.57 4.14
N LEU A 154 -10.26 14.70 3.58
CA LEU A 154 -9.50 15.94 3.61
C LEU A 154 -10.15 17.00 2.72
N PRO A 155 -9.96 18.29 3.04
CA PRO A 155 -10.37 19.38 2.14
C PRO A 155 -9.73 19.24 0.76
N LEU A 156 -10.34 19.85 -0.24
CA LEU A 156 -9.76 19.96 -1.58
C LEU A 156 -8.40 20.66 -1.50
N LEU A 157 -7.46 20.25 -2.36
CA LEU A 157 -6.17 20.89 -2.44
C LEU A 157 -6.30 22.31 -2.98
N ASP A 158 -5.65 23.29 -2.35
CA ASP A 158 -5.61 24.68 -2.77
C ASP A 158 -4.18 25.18 -3.00
N VAL A 159 -4.06 26.32 -3.64
CA VAL A 159 -2.75 26.95 -3.98
C VAL A 159 -1.98 27.34 -2.72
N GLN A 160 -2.66 27.80 -1.66
CA GLN A 160 -1.99 28.21 -0.41
C GLN A 160 -1.36 27.01 0.29
N SER A 161 -2.04 25.85 0.25
CA SER A 161 -1.52 24.59 0.78
C SER A 161 -0.26 24.14 0.04
N ILE A 162 -0.23 24.27 -1.29
CA ILE A 162 0.94 23.96 -2.11
C ILE A 162 2.10 24.90 -1.78
N ASP A 163 1.89 26.21 -1.77
CA ASP A 163 2.92 27.20 -1.46
C ASP A 163 3.49 27.03 -0.05
N LYS A 164 2.63 26.71 0.90
CA LYS A 164 3.04 26.39 2.27
C LYS A 164 3.92 25.15 2.33
N ALA A 165 3.60 24.10 1.57
CA ALA A 165 4.40 22.89 1.53
C ALA A 165 5.80 23.16 0.94
N VAL A 166 5.90 23.92 -0.15
CA VAL A 166 7.17 24.33 -0.74
C VAL A 166 8.00 25.12 0.27
N LYS A 167 7.38 26.10 0.97
CA LYS A 167 8.05 26.86 2.02
C LYS A 167 8.55 25.97 3.17
N GLN A 168 7.75 24.98 3.58
CA GLN A 168 8.16 24.01 4.60
C GLN A 168 9.36 23.18 4.15
N ALA A 169 9.38 22.71 2.90
CA ALA A 169 10.50 21.96 2.34
C ALA A 169 11.82 22.78 2.40
N LYS A 170 11.76 24.06 2.00
CA LYS A 170 12.91 24.99 2.09
C LYS A 170 13.39 25.16 3.54
N ASN A 171 12.49 25.36 4.49
CA ASN A 171 12.81 25.58 5.89
C ASN A 171 13.30 24.32 6.63
N LYS A 172 12.98 23.14 6.12
CA LYS A 172 13.37 21.84 6.68
C LYS A 172 14.59 21.24 6.02
N ASP A 173 15.29 22.02 5.20
CA ASP A 173 16.55 21.60 4.60
C ASP A 173 16.44 20.34 3.71
N PHE A 174 15.41 20.26 2.87
CA PHE A 174 15.33 19.28 1.78
C PHE A 174 16.56 19.44 0.87
N PHE A 175 16.90 18.40 0.10
CA PHE A 175 17.94 18.54 -0.92
C PHE A 175 17.63 19.71 -1.86
N LYS A 176 18.66 20.46 -2.26
CA LYS A 176 18.48 21.59 -3.20
C LYS A 176 17.84 21.15 -4.52
N THR A 177 18.19 19.95 -4.99
CA THR A 177 17.60 19.34 -6.19
C THR A 177 16.12 19.06 -6.00
N GLU A 178 15.70 18.56 -4.85
CA GLU A 178 14.27 18.31 -4.55
C GLU A 178 13.48 19.62 -4.47
N ILE A 179 14.06 20.68 -3.87
CA ILE A 179 13.43 22.01 -3.81
C ILE A 179 13.27 22.57 -5.23
N ALA A 180 14.30 22.46 -6.07
CA ALA A 180 14.23 22.89 -7.47
C ALA A 180 13.16 22.11 -8.25
N THR A 181 13.13 20.78 -8.10
CA THR A 181 12.10 19.92 -8.67
C THR A 181 10.71 20.33 -8.21
N PHE A 182 10.54 20.59 -6.91
CA PHE A 182 9.25 21.02 -6.35
C PHE A 182 8.74 22.32 -6.98
N GLU A 183 9.62 23.28 -7.20
CA GLU A 183 9.26 24.53 -7.91
C GLU A 183 8.92 24.26 -9.39
N THR A 184 9.63 23.36 -10.05
CA THR A 184 9.38 22.99 -11.45
C THR A 184 8.02 22.32 -11.64
N ILE A 185 7.60 21.43 -10.73
CA ILE A 185 6.32 20.70 -10.81
C ILE A 185 5.14 21.46 -10.21
N LYS A 186 5.37 22.58 -9.56
CA LYS A 186 4.32 23.42 -8.94
C LYS A 186 3.18 23.80 -9.90
N PRO A 187 3.42 24.14 -11.17
CA PRO A 187 2.35 24.37 -12.15
C PRO A 187 1.44 23.16 -12.36
N LEU A 188 2.00 21.95 -12.35
CA LEU A 188 1.23 20.70 -12.41
C LEU A 188 0.31 20.53 -11.20
N LEU A 189 0.84 20.78 -9.99
CA LEU A 189 0.03 20.75 -8.76
C LEU A 189 -1.09 21.80 -8.80
N TYR A 190 -0.82 22.98 -9.35
CA TYR A 190 -1.85 24.03 -9.51
C TYR A 190 -2.93 23.64 -10.53
N ALA A 191 -2.59 22.87 -11.55
CA ALA A 191 -3.59 22.34 -12.50
C ALA A 191 -4.58 21.39 -11.82
N TYR A 192 -4.15 20.68 -10.76
CA TYR A 192 -4.98 19.74 -10.01
C TYR A 192 -5.66 20.36 -8.77
N LYS A 193 -5.52 21.68 -8.54
CA LYS A 193 -6.24 22.35 -7.44
C LYS A 193 -7.75 22.14 -7.56
N GLY A 194 -8.43 22.05 -6.42
CA GLY A 194 -9.86 21.79 -6.40
C GLY A 194 -10.26 20.32 -6.48
N HIS A 195 -9.30 19.40 -6.65
CA HIS A 195 -9.50 17.96 -6.50
C HIS A 195 -9.21 17.49 -5.08
N ASN A 196 -9.75 16.34 -4.70
CA ASN A 196 -9.35 15.68 -3.45
C ASN A 196 -7.92 15.13 -3.58
N ILE A 197 -7.25 14.92 -2.44
CA ILE A 197 -5.84 14.52 -2.42
C ILE A 197 -5.59 13.13 -3.03
N LEU A 198 -6.60 12.27 -3.07
CA LEU A 198 -6.49 10.94 -3.69
C LEU A 198 -6.40 11.06 -5.20
N ASP A 199 -7.29 11.85 -5.81
CA ASP A 199 -7.28 12.10 -7.25
C ASP A 199 -6.01 12.87 -7.67
N VAL A 200 -5.62 13.90 -6.89
CA VAL A 200 -4.37 14.64 -7.12
C VAL A 200 -3.17 13.70 -7.05
N GLY A 201 -3.07 12.89 -6.01
CA GLY A 201 -1.98 11.92 -5.84
C GLY A 201 -1.92 10.92 -6.98
N ALA A 202 -3.06 10.35 -7.38
CA ALA A 202 -3.12 9.39 -8.48
C ALA A 202 -2.65 9.99 -9.82
N LEU A 203 -3.13 11.17 -10.19
CA LEU A 203 -2.73 11.88 -11.40
C LEU A 203 -1.26 12.30 -11.35
N PHE A 204 -0.80 12.79 -10.21
CA PHE A 204 0.56 13.22 -10.00
C PHE A 204 1.56 12.05 -10.05
N ASN A 205 1.26 10.94 -9.38
CA ASN A 205 2.06 9.73 -9.43
C ASN A 205 2.17 9.22 -10.88
N THR A 206 1.05 9.15 -11.61
CA THR A 206 1.05 8.77 -13.03
C THR A 206 1.97 9.68 -13.86
N ALA A 207 1.95 10.99 -13.62
CA ALA A 207 2.83 11.94 -14.30
C ALA A 207 4.30 11.72 -13.95
N ALA A 208 4.61 11.44 -12.66
CA ALA A 208 5.97 11.18 -12.19
C ALA A 208 6.59 9.95 -12.86
N TYR A 209 5.87 8.83 -12.88
CA TYR A 209 6.36 7.61 -13.55
C TYR A 209 6.48 7.79 -15.06
N SER A 210 5.58 8.54 -15.68
CA SER A 210 5.65 8.87 -17.11
C SER A 210 6.84 9.77 -17.44
N ALA A 211 7.25 10.66 -16.53
CA ALA A 211 8.44 11.50 -16.69
C ALA A 211 9.74 10.69 -16.54
N PHE A 212 9.75 9.71 -15.64
CA PHE A 212 10.92 8.89 -15.34
C PHE A 212 11.20 7.83 -16.40
N LEU A 213 10.17 7.15 -16.91
CA LEU A 213 10.31 6.04 -17.83
C LEU A 213 10.60 6.52 -19.29
N PRO A 214 11.33 5.73 -20.12
CA PRO A 214 11.66 6.09 -21.48
C PRO A 214 10.44 6.29 -22.40
N ASP A 215 10.50 7.23 -23.36
CA ASP A 215 9.38 7.59 -24.27
C ASP A 215 8.89 6.44 -25.16
N ASN A 216 9.79 5.57 -25.58
CA ASN A 216 9.48 4.43 -26.44
C ASN A 216 8.82 3.27 -25.69
N ILE A 217 8.62 3.43 -24.40
CA ILE A 217 7.96 2.46 -23.53
C ILE A 217 6.60 3.07 -23.16
N ILE A 218 5.57 2.73 -23.94
CA ILE A 218 4.19 3.16 -23.70
C ILE A 218 3.60 2.33 -22.54
N SER A 219 4.24 2.38 -21.39
CA SER A 219 3.62 1.89 -20.18
C SER A 219 3.05 3.08 -19.41
N ARG A 220 1.73 3.06 -19.19
CA ARG A 220 1.06 4.01 -18.32
C ARG A 220 0.77 3.36 -17.00
N THR A 221 1.42 3.84 -15.96
CA THR A 221 1.09 3.44 -14.60
C THR A 221 -0.13 4.23 -14.15
N LEU A 222 -1.21 3.52 -13.83
CA LEU A 222 -2.46 4.12 -13.35
C LEU A 222 -2.68 3.78 -11.90
N PHE A 223 -2.91 4.79 -11.07
CA PHE A 223 -3.20 4.63 -9.64
C PHE A 223 -4.71 4.63 -9.42
N LEU A 224 -5.24 3.56 -8.82
CA LEU A 224 -6.67 3.37 -8.60
C LEU A 224 -6.98 3.22 -7.11
N ASP A 225 -8.05 3.84 -6.66
CA ASP A 225 -8.55 3.72 -5.28
C ASP A 225 -9.22 2.36 -5.07
N ILE A 226 -8.47 1.42 -4.45
CA ILE A 226 -8.99 0.07 -4.20
C ILE A 226 -10.08 0.06 -3.13
N ASP A 227 -10.02 0.93 -2.13
CA ASP A 227 -11.05 0.97 -1.10
C ASP A 227 -12.40 1.42 -1.67
N LYS A 228 -12.39 2.34 -2.63
CA LYS A 228 -13.58 2.75 -3.36
C LYS A 228 -14.11 1.62 -4.23
N ILE A 229 -13.25 0.99 -5.05
CA ILE A 229 -13.60 -0.14 -5.90
C ILE A 229 -14.15 -1.30 -5.06
N ALA A 230 -13.43 -1.70 -4.01
CA ALA A 230 -13.84 -2.80 -3.15
C ALA A 230 -15.13 -2.49 -2.37
N THR A 231 -15.36 -1.24 -1.96
CA THR A 231 -16.60 -0.85 -1.30
C THR A 231 -17.80 -0.94 -2.25
N GLU A 232 -17.66 -0.52 -3.50
CA GLU A 232 -18.71 -0.68 -4.53
C GLU A 232 -19.02 -2.17 -4.75
N LEU A 233 -17.99 -3.03 -4.83
CA LEU A 233 -18.17 -4.48 -4.98
C LEU A 233 -18.81 -5.11 -3.73
N LEU A 234 -18.36 -4.76 -2.53
CA LEU A 234 -18.92 -5.27 -1.28
C LEU A 234 -20.42 -4.97 -1.12
N ILE A 235 -20.90 -3.83 -1.61
CA ILE A 235 -22.32 -3.49 -1.61
C ILE A 235 -23.12 -4.57 -2.36
N GLU A 236 -22.66 -4.98 -3.54
CA GLU A 236 -23.32 -6.04 -4.32
C GLU A 236 -23.08 -7.43 -3.71
N ASP A 237 -21.86 -7.70 -3.25
CA ASP A 237 -21.45 -8.99 -2.70
C ASP A 237 -22.20 -9.35 -1.41
N LEU A 238 -22.54 -8.39 -0.56
CA LEU A 238 -23.35 -8.64 0.64
C LEU A 238 -24.70 -9.28 0.33
N LEU A 239 -25.30 -8.94 -0.80
CA LEU A 239 -26.57 -9.48 -1.24
C LEU A 239 -26.42 -10.74 -2.10
N ASN A 240 -25.21 -11.10 -2.50
CA ASN A 240 -24.91 -12.31 -3.25
C ASN A 240 -24.60 -13.48 -2.30
N PRO A 241 -25.48 -14.51 -2.18
CA PRO A 241 -25.28 -15.61 -1.24
C PRO A 241 -24.06 -16.50 -1.55
N LYS A 242 -23.43 -16.32 -2.71
CA LYS A 242 -22.22 -17.06 -3.14
C LYS A 242 -20.94 -16.28 -2.85
N SER A 243 -21.00 -15.01 -2.49
CA SER A 243 -19.83 -14.22 -2.18
C SER A 243 -19.22 -14.63 -0.83
N PHE A 244 -17.90 -14.47 -0.71
CA PHE A 244 -17.19 -14.78 0.52
C PHE A 244 -17.76 -14.02 1.72
N ILE A 245 -17.98 -12.71 1.58
CA ILE A 245 -18.47 -11.86 2.68
C ILE A 245 -19.88 -12.24 3.11
N SER A 246 -20.78 -12.52 2.17
CA SER A 246 -22.14 -12.96 2.48
C SER A 246 -22.14 -14.30 3.21
N ILE A 247 -21.31 -15.26 2.77
CA ILE A 247 -21.18 -16.57 3.41
C ILE A 247 -20.75 -16.44 4.85
N ILE A 248 -19.67 -15.71 5.16
CA ILE A 248 -19.15 -15.60 6.53
C ILE A 248 -20.13 -14.88 7.45
N ILE A 249 -20.88 -13.88 6.97
CA ILE A 249 -21.87 -13.16 7.77
C ILE A 249 -23.10 -14.01 8.04
N ASN A 250 -23.57 -14.81 7.06
CA ASN A 250 -24.70 -15.69 7.21
C ASN A 250 -24.39 -17.01 7.97
N LYS A 251 -23.14 -17.23 8.38
CA LYS A 251 -22.68 -18.39 9.16
C LYS A 251 -22.03 -17.93 10.46
N PRO A 252 -22.82 -17.50 11.46
CA PRO A 252 -22.28 -16.93 12.71
C PRO A 252 -21.23 -17.79 13.40
N GLU A 253 -21.40 -19.13 13.41
CA GLU A 253 -20.44 -20.03 14.03
C GLU A 253 -19.11 -20.12 13.26
N ALA A 254 -19.14 -20.09 11.93
CA ALA A 254 -17.92 -20.00 11.12
C ALA A 254 -17.22 -18.65 11.34
N LEU A 255 -17.98 -17.56 11.34
CA LEU A 255 -17.46 -16.23 11.61
C LEU A 255 -16.80 -16.14 13.00
N LYS A 256 -17.44 -16.64 14.06
CA LYS A 256 -16.86 -16.69 15.41
C LYS A 256 -15.51 -17.41 15.43
N LYS A 257 -15.43 -18.58 14.77
CA LYS A 257 -14.16 -19.33 14.67
C LYS A 257 -13.09 -18.57 13.92
N ILE A 258 -13.42 -17.91 12.80
CA ILE A 258 -12.49 -17.06 12.04
C ILE A 258 -11.99 -15.93 12.93
N LEU A 259 -12.90 -15.20 13.59
CA LEU A 259 -12.55 -14.08 14.45
C LEU A 259 -11.63 -14.50 15.60
N GLN A 260 -11.92 -15.62 16.25
CA GLN A 260 -11.08 -16.19 17.32
C GLN A 260 -9.70 -16.63 16.79
N SER A 261 -9.64 -17.28 15.63
CA SER A 261 -8.38 -17.79 15.06
C SER A 261 -7.44 -16.69 14.59
N LEU A 262 -7.98 -15.52 14.24
CA LEU A 262 -7.23 -14.34 13.78
C LEU A 262 -6.97 -13.31 14.88
N CYS A 263 -7.46 -13.58 16.09
CA CYS A 263 -7.21 -12.73 17.24
C CYS A 263 -5.71 -12.66 17.56
N GLY A 264 -5.17 -11.44 17.69
CA GLY A 264 -3.75 -11.21 17.92
C GLY A 264 -2.85 -11.30 16.68
N VAL A 265 -3.39 -11.69 15.52
CA VAL A 265 -2.67 -11.63 14.25
C VAL A 265 -2.46 -10.17 13.85
N ALA A 266 -1.25 -9.80 13.46
CA ALA A 266 -0.94 -8.45 13.01
C ALA A 266 -1.89 -8.02 11.87
N GLY A 267 -2.36 -6.77 11.92
CA GLY A 267 -3.32 -6.25 10.92
C GLY A 267 -4.78 -6.71 11.12
N CYS A 268 -5.05 -7.63 12.05
CA CYS A 268 -6.39 -8.06 12.43
C CYS A 268 -6.86 -7.32 13.71
N TRP A 269 -7.28 -8.00 14.73
CA TRP A 269 -7.87 -7.45 15.95
C TRP A 269 -7.30 -8.08 17.22
N SER A 270 -7.50 -7.43 18.37
CA SER A 270 -7.11 -7.95 19.67
C SER A 270 -8.26 -8.71 20.35
N SER A 271 -7.94 -9.53 21.36
CA SER A 271 -8.90 -10.38 22.08
C SER A 271 -10.04 -9.61 22.75
N ASP A 272 -9.76 -8.41 23.19
CA ASP A 272 -10.71 -7.52 23.88
C ASP A 272 -11.82 -6.97 22.97
N LEU A 273 -11.72 -7.18 21.64
CA LEU A 273 -12.75 -6.80 20.70
C LEU A 273 -13.83 -7.88 20.48
N LEU A 274 -13.55 -9.11 20.90
CA LEU A 274 -14.44 -10.24 20.66
C LEU A 274 -15.31 -10.50 21.89
N PHE A 275 -16.64 -10.48 21.67
CA PHE A 275 -17.63 -10.95 22.65
C PHE A 275 -17.61 -10.27 24.02
N ASN A 276 -17.00 -9.10 24.14
CA ASN A 276 -17.00 -8.32 25.36
C ASN A 276 -18.34 -7.63 25.62
N ASP A 277 -18.61 -7.34 26.89
CA ASP A 277 -19.83 -6.66 27.30
C ASP A 277 -19.98 -5.29 26.62
N LEU A 278 -21.20 -4.96 26.26
CA LEU A 278 -21.60 -3.67 25.65
C LEU A 278 -21.42 -2.47 26.58
N SER A 279 -21.09 -2.68 27.86
CA SER A 279 -21.12 -1.65 28.90
C SER A 279 -20.14 -0.50 28.67
N ASP A 280 -19.03 -0.70 27.93
CA ASP A 280 -18.10 0.39 27.60
C ASP A 280 -17.54 0.30 26.16
N PRO A 281 -18.27 0.84 25.16
CA PRO A 281 -17.78 0.90 23.78
C PRO A 281 -16.57 1.84 23.59
N LYS A 282 -16.18 2.63 24.59
CA LYS A 282 -15.07 3.59 24.48
C LYS A 282 -13.70 2.94 24.57
N THR A 283 -13.61 1.73 25.10
CA THR A 283 -12.34 1.00 25.31
C THR A 283 -11.92 0.13 24.11
N CYS A 284 -12.55 0.27 22.94
CA CYS A 284 -12.20 -0.50 21.77
C CYS A 284 -10.81 -0.18 21.23
N THR A 285 -9.96 -1.19 21.13
CA THR A 285 -8.68 -1.15 20.43
C THR A 285 -8.73 -2.05 19.19
N GLY A 286 -8.55 -1.49 17.99
CA GLY A 286 -8.67 -2.23 16.74
C GLY A 286 -10.07 -2.19 16.11
N THR A 287 -10.38 -3.11 15.20
CA THR A 287 -11.69 -3.20 14.53
C THR A 287 -12.01 -4.63 14.11
N VAL A 288 -13.30 -4.93 13.96
CA VAL A 288 -13.79 -6.21 13.45
C VAL A 288 -14.63 -5.99 12.19
N LEU A 289 -14.21 -6.55 11.07
CA LEU A 289 -14.82 -6.51 9.74
C LEU A 289 -14.96 -5.11 9.13
N PHE A 290 -15.42 -4.12 9.90
CA PHE A 290 -15.68 -2.75 9.44
C PHE A 290 -15.22 -1.73 10.49
N TYR A 291 -14.97 -0.52 10.02
CA TYR A 291 -14.87 0.67 10.84
C TYR A 291 -16.15 1.50 10.71
N GLU A 292 -16.64 2.08 11.78
CA GLU A 292 -17.60 3.18 11.73
C GLU A 292 -16.88 4.47 11.33
N LEU A 293 -17.55 5.35 10.60
CA LEU A 293 -17.03 6.68 10.25
C LEU A 293 -17.59 7.76 11.16
N SER A 294 -16.70 8.48 11.85
CA SER A 294 -17.10 9.65 12.63
C SER A 294 -17.57 10.80 11.73
N LYS A 295 -18.33 11.76 12.28
CA LYS A 295 -18.68 13.02 11.60
C LYS A 295 -17.47 13.83 11.12
N LYS A 296 -16.29 13.61 11.72
CA LYS A 296 -15.02 14.25 11.32
C LYS A 296 -14.22 13.42 10.29
N GLY A 297 -14.81 12.37 9.75
CA GLY A 297 -14.16 11.51 8.74
C GLY A 297 -13.03 10.66 9.29
N ARG A 298 -13.03 10.30 10.58
CA ARG A 298 -12.06 9.41 11.23
C ARG A 298 -12.63 8.01 11.38
N LYS A 299 -11.77 7.01 11.36
CA LYS A 299 -12.14 5.62 11.66
C LYS A 299 -12.43 5.45 13.15
N ILE A 300 -13.54 4.80 13.44
CA ILE A 300 -13.92 4.36 14.78
C ILE A 300 -13.91 2.84 14.78
N PRO A 301 -13.12 2.18 15.61
CA PRO A 301 -13.13 0.73 15.74
C PRO A 301 -14.50 0.20 16.16
N LEU A 302 -14.87 -0.99 15.64
CA LEU A 302 -16.10 -1.68 16.00
C LEU A 302 -15.77 -2.91 16.84
N LYS A 303 -16.55 -3.14 17.91
CA LYS A 303 -16.61 -4.40 18.66
C LYS A 303 -17.67 -5.31 18.07
N ILE A 304 -17.47 -6.62 18.22
CA ILE A 304 -18.53 -7.59 17.94
C ILE A 304 -19.08 -8.14 19.27
N VAL A 305 -20.39 -8.20 19.37
CA VAL A 305 -21.09 -8.66 20.57
C VAL A 305 -22.19 -9.64 20.19
N GLU A 306 -22.34 -10.71 20.97
CA GLU A 306 -23.44 -11.67 20.83
C GLU A 306 -24.55 -11.37 21.84
N LYS A 307 -25.79 -11.26 21.34
CA LYS A 307 -26.97 -11.11 22.16
C LYS A 307 -28.11 -11.94 21.58
N ASN A 308 -28.71 -12.83 22.38
CA ASN A 308 -29.81 -13.72 21.93
C ASN A 308 -29.48 -14.43 20.61
N GLN A 309 -28.29 -15.06 20.54
CA GLN A 309 -27.79 -15.78 19.36
C GLN A 309 -27.61 -14.92 18.08
N ASN A 310 -27.70 -13.62 18.18
CA ASN A 310 -27.42 -12.69 17.09
C ASN A 310 -26.13 -11.95 17.36
N LEU A 311 -25.37 -11.68 16.29
CA LEU A 311 -24.18 -10.86 16.35
C LEU A 311 -24.51 -9.41 16.02
N PHE A 312 -23.88 -8.49 16.75
CA PHE A 312 -24.00 -7.04 16.57
C PHE A 312 -22.62 -6.43 16.44
N LEU A 313 -22.52 -5.37 15.64
CA LEU A 313 -21.39 -4.48 15.62
C LEU A 313 -21.70 -3.23 16.46
N CYS A 314 -20.77 -2.90 17.35
CA CYS A 314 -20.92 -1.79 18.31
C CYS A 314 -19.81 -0.78 18.09
N GLY A 315 -20.18 0.42 17.71
CA GLY A 315 -19.31 1.59 17.59
C GLY A 315 -19.52 2.59 18.72
N GLN A 316 -19.06 3.81 18.51
CA GLN A 316 -19.28 4.93 19.42
C GLN A 316 -20.62 5.63 19.19
N GLN A 317 -21.16 5.57 17.98
CA GLN A 317 -22.38 6.28 17.58
C GLN A 317 -23.60 5.36 17.60
N GLU A 318 -23.43 4.12 17.17
CA GLU A 318 -24.55 3.20 17.08
C GLU A 318 -24.17 1.72 17.25
N VAL A 319 -25.20 0.92 17.54
CA VAL A 319 -25.14 -0.54 17.59
C VAL A 319 -26.09 -1.07 16.53
N PHE A 320 -25.62 -2.00 15.69
CA PHE A 320 -26.43 -2.55 14.60
C PHE A 320 -26.19 -4.05 14.42
N LYS A 321 -27.20 -4.74 13.94
CA LYS A 321 -27.14 -6.17 13.72
C LYS A 321 -26.17 -6.51 12.58
N LEU A 322 -25.35 -7.55 12.78
CA LEU A 322 -24.41 -8.04 11.78
C LEU A 322 -25.14 -8.99 10.82
N ILE A 323 -25.85 -8.42 9.85
CA ILE A 323 -26.54 -9.12 8.76
C ILE A 323 -26.32 -8.38 7.43
N PRO A 324 -26.34 -9.09 6.29
CA PRO A 324 -26.03 -8.50 4.97
C PRO A 324 -26.82 -7.23 4.65
N GLU A 325 -28.13 -7.22 4.88
CA GLU A 325 -29.01 -6.12 4.51
C GLU A 325 -28.70 -4.83 5.30
N VAL A 326 -28.38 -4.97 6.58
CA VAL A 326 -28.00 -3.83 7.44
C VAL A 326 -26.64 -3.28 7.00
N LEU A 327 -25.66 -4.16 6.75
CA LEU A 327 -24.34 -3.77 6.28
C LEU A 327 -24.39 -3.10 4.89
N TYR A 328 -25.19 -3.67 3.98
CA TYR A 328 -25.45 -3.08 2.67
C TYR A 328 -25.91 -1.61 2.80
N GLN A 329 -26.90 -1.37 3.63
CA GLN A 329 -27.43 0.00 3.83
C GLN A 329 -26.37 0.91 4.45
N LYS A 330 -25.65 0.42 5.48
CA LYS A 330 -24.58 1.19 6.16
C LYS A 330 -23.41 1.56 5.23
N LEU A 331 -22.98 0.65 4.35
CA LEU A 331 -21.95 0.92 3.33
C LEU A 331 -22.46 1.94 2.31
N LYS A 332 -23.68 1.78 1.82
CA LYS A 332 -24.30 2.69 0.85
C LYS A 332 -24.46 4.11 1.42
N ASP A 333 -24.81 4.22 2.69
CA ASP A 333 -24.91 5.48 3.41
C ASP A 333 -23.55 6.04 3.87
N GLN A 334 -22.45 5.38 3.54
CA GLN A 334 -21.08 5.73 3.94
C GLN A 334 -20.92 5.89 5.47
N LYS A 335 -21.69 5.12 6.25
CA LYS A 335 -21.58 5.08 7.72
C LYS A 335 -20.46 4.16 8.20
N ILE A 336 -20.15 3.15 7.41
CA ILE A 336 -19.06 2.19 7.66
C ILE A 336 -18.15 2.08 6.45
N ILE A 337 -16.93 1.59 6.69
CA ILE A 337 -15.98 1.20 5.65
C ILE A 337 -15.37 -0.17 6.01
N PRO A 338 -15.00 -0.99 5.03
CA PRO A 338 -14.40 -2.27 5.31
C PRO A 338 -13.04 -2.13 6.01
N CYS A 339 -12.70 -3.06 6.88
CA CYS A 339 -11.34 -3.21 7.37
C CYS A 339 -10.48 -3.98 6.35
N LEU A 340 -9.18 -4.05 6.63
CA LEU A 340 -8.21 -4.72 5.77
C LEU A 340 -8.58 -6.19 5.50
N TYR A 341 -9.01 -6.93 6.53
CA TYR A 341 -9.45 -8.31 6.40
C TYR A 341 -10.61 -8.43 5.40
N THR A 342 -11.69 -7.68 5.63
CA THR A 342 -12.90 -7.73 4.78
C THR A 342 -12.58 -7.37 3.32
N LEU A 343 -11.79 -6.31 3.14
CA LEU A 343 -11.40 -5.86 1.81
C LEU A 343 -10.59 -6.93 1.08
N GLN A 344 -9.49 -7.37 1.68
CA GLN A 344 -8.55 -8.27 1.01
C GLN A 344 -9.11 -9.67 0.79
N THR A 345 -9.79 -10.26 1.79
CA THR A 345 -10.35 -11.60 1.64
C THR A 345 -11.50 -11.63 0.64
N ASN A 346 -12.35 -10.60 0.60
CA ASN A 346 -13.41 -10.54 -0.40
C ASN A 346 -12.86 -10.39 -1.82
N LEU A 347 -11.87 -9.53 -2.03
CA LEU A 347 -11.20 -9.39 -3.33
C LEU A 347 -10.52 -10.69 -3.77
N ALA A 348 -9.83 -11.37 -2.86
CA ALA A 348 -9.15 -12.63 -3.17
C ALA A 348 -10.14 -13.75 -3.50
N PHE A 349 -11.16 -13.94 -2.69
CA PHE A 349 -12.03 -15.13 -2.78
C PHE A 349 -13.28 -14.94 -3.64
N THR A 350 -13.86 -13.73 -3.68
CA THR A 350 -15.03 -13.45 -4.54
C THR A 350 -14.60 -13.02 -5.93
N HIS A 351 -13.51 -12.25 -6.04
CA HIS A 351 -13.09 -11.63 -7.31
C HIS A 351 -11.84 -12.27 -7.92
N ASN A 352 -11.32 -13.35 -7.34
CA ASN A 352 -10.16 -14.12 -7.82
C ASN A 352 -8.89 -13.27 -8.00
N LEU A 353 -8.66 -12.29 -7.11
CA LEU A 353 -7.50 -11.43 -7.23
C LEU A 353 -6.29 -12.00 -6.50
N ALA A 354 -5.18 -12.00 -7.20
CA ALA A 354 -3.87 -12.18 -6.62
C ALA A 354 -3.39 -10.85 -6.03
N LEU A 355 -3.30 -10.78 -4.70
CA LEU A 355 -2.92 -9.56 -4.00
C LEU A 355 -1.43 -9.58 -3.68
N THR A 356 -0.70 -8.58 -4.14
CA THR A 356 0.69 -8.32 -3.74
C THR A 356 0.78 -7.01 -2.98
N GLY A 357 1.62 -6.93 -1.96
CA GLY A 357 1.71 -5.75 -1.12
C GLY A 357 3.09 -5.54 -0.52
N GLY A 358 3.19 -4.60 0.44
CA GLY A 358 4.40 -4.33 1.17
C GLY A 358 4.83 -5.47 2.10
N ILE A 359 6.05 -5.37 2.64
CA ILE A 359 6.69 -6.40 3.50
C ILE A 359 5.81 -6.89 4.66
N PHE A 360 4.98 -6.02 5.22
CA PHE A 360 4.08 -6.39 6.33
C PHE A 360 2.91 -7.27 5.90
N MET A 361 2.57 -7.34 4.63
CA MET A 361 1.42 -8.10 4.17
C MET A 361 1.58 -9.61 4.47
N ARG A 362 2.79 -10.13 4.45
CA ARG A 362 3.09 -11.52 4.82
C ARG A 362 2.74 -11.83 6.28
N THR A 363 2.86 -10.86 7.19
CA THR A 363 2.59 -11.10 8.61
C THR A 363 1.10 -11.34 8.92
N TYR A 364 0.20 -10.92 8.04
CA TYR A 364 -1.24 -11.02 8.27
C TYR A 364 -2.03 -11.69 7.14
N PHE A 365 -1.70 -11.44 5.86
CA PHE A 365 -2.55 -11.89 4.76
C PHE A 365 -2.58 -13.42 4.60
N GLU A 366 -1.44 -14.08 4.79
CA GLU A 366 -1.36 -15.54 4.80
C GLU A 366 -2.25 -16.14 5.90
N ALA A 367 -2.17 -15.62 7.12
CA ALA A 367 -3.02 -16.07 8.21
C ALA A 367 -4.51 -15.81 7.94
N MET A 368 -4.85 -14.63 7.41
CA MET A 368 -6.22 -14.26 7.04
C MET A 368 -6.83 -15.25 6.04
N THR A 369 -6.07 -15.59 5.00
CA THR A 369 -6.56 -16.45 3.91
C THR A 369 -6.61 -17.91 4.32
N ILE A 370 -5.52 -18.48 4.83
CA ILE A 370 -5.44 -19.91 5.20
C ILE A 370 -6.48 -20.24 6.26
N LYS A 371 -6.47 -19.52 7.39
CA LYS A 371 -7.41 -19.81 8.49
C LYS A 371 -8.88 -19.66 8.10
N SER A 372 -9.20 -18.67 7.26
CA SER A 372 -10.57 -18.48 6.78
C SER A 372 -11.03 -19.66 5.92
N VAL A 373 -10.19 -20.13 5.00
CA VAL A 373 -10.54 -21.23 4.10
C VAL A 373 -10.62 -22.56 4.85
N GLU A 374 -9.68 -22.85 5.74
CA GLU A 374 -9.71 -24.06 6.58
C GLU A 374 -11.00 -24.15 7.40
N ILE A 375 -11.41 -23.05 8.02
CA ILE A 375 -12.65 -23.00 8.78
C ILE A 375 -13.86 -23.16 7.86
N LEU A 376 -13.95 -22.40 6.76
CA LEU A 376 -15.08 -22.47 5.85
C LEU A 376 -15.24 -23.85 5.20
N LYS A 377 -14.16 -24.57 4.96
CA LYS A 377 -14.18 -25.95 4.48
C LYS A 377 -14.95 -26.88 5.43
N THR A 378 -14.84 -26.68 6.75
CA THR A 378 -15.60 -27.46 7.74
C THR A 378 -17.12 -27.19 7.68
N TYR A 379 -17.53 -26.12 7.02
CA TYR A 379 -18.93 -25.75 6.78
C TYR A 379 -19.39 -26.01 5.33
N GLY A 380 -18.60 -26.76 4.54
CA GLY A 380 -18.94 -27.16 3.19
C GLY A 380 -18.61 -26.16 2.09
N TYR A 381 -17.84 -25.12 2.38
CA TYR A 381 -17.37 -24.13 1.39
C TYR A 381 -15.90 -24.39 1.04
N ASP A 382 -15.63 -24.65 -0.24
CA ASP A 382 -14.29 -24.98 -0.71
C ASP A 382 -13.68 -23.82 -1.54
N TYR A 383 -12.78 -23.11 -0.93
CA TYR A 383 -11.94 -22.08 -1.56
C TYR A 383 -10.49 -22.55 -1.80
N GLN A 384 -10.25 -23.89 -1.79
CA GLN A 384 -8.91 -24.45 -1.91
C GLN A 384 -8.22 -24.08 -3.23
N LYS A 385 -9.00 -23.90 -4.32
CA LYS A 385 -8.44 -23.47 -5.60
C LYS A 385 -7.79 -22.08 -5.51
N GLN A 386 -8.39 -21.17 -4.74
CA GLN A 386 -7.84 -19.83 -4.49
C GLN A 386 -6.61 -19.88 -3.57
N LEU A 387 -6.53 -20.88 -2.66
CA LEU A 387 -5.34 -21.11 -1.84
C LEU A 387 -4.22 -21.85 -2.56
N ASN A 388 -4.53 -22.69 -3.55
CA ASN A 388 -3.52 -23.37 -4.37
C ASN A 388 -2.69 -22.40 -5.22
N VAL A 389 -2.99 -21.12 -5.12
CA VAL A 389 -2.17 -20.00 -5.51
C VAL A 389 -1.15 -19.67 -4.38
N GLN A 390 -0.60 -20.71 -3.71
CA GLN A 390 0.38 -20.54 -2.62
C GLN A 390 1.58 -19.65 -2.98
N PRO A 391 2.11 -19.66 -4.21
CA PRO A 391 3.13 -18.69 -4.60
C PRO A 391 2.66 -17.24 -4.56
N LEU A 392 1.35 -16.96 -4.68
CA LEU A 392 0.79 -15.60 -4.53
C LEU A 392 0.84 -15.11 -3.09
N ILE A 393 0.61 -15.99 -2.12
CA ILE A 393 0.76 -15.66 -0.70
C ILE A 393 2.23 -15.32 -0.40
N MET A 394 3.17 -16.05 -0.99
CA MET A 394 4.59 -15.73 -0.90
C MET A 394 4.94 -14.44 -1.66
N ALA A 395 4.29 -14.18 -2.79
CA ALA A 395 4.42 -12.97 -3.59
C ALA A 395 3.86 -11.72 -2.86
N SER A 396 2.80 -11.88 -2.08
CA SER A 396 2.15 -10.77 -1.37
C SER A 396 3.02 -10.08 -0.32
N SER A 397 4.20 -10.60 -0.04
CA SER A 397 5.07 -10.14 1.05
C SER A 397 6.45 -9.68 0.60
N MET A 398 6.63 -9.30 -0.66
CA MET A 398 7.95 -8.91 -1.15
C MET A 398 8.47 -7.61 -0.58
N PRO A 399 9.60 -7.61 0.13
CA PRO A 399 10.45 -6.44 0.20
C PRO A 399 11.20 -6.32 -1.13
N LEU A 400 10.68 -5.52 -2.07
CA LEU A 400 11.49 -5.12 -3.21
C LEU A 400 12.60 -4.20 -2.74
N PRO A 401 13.83 -4.38 -3.22
CA PRO A 401 14.95 -3.56 -2.81
C PRO A 401 14.72 -2.11 -3.22
N PHE A 402 15.23 -1.19 -2.41
CA PHE A 402 15.22 0.21 -2.75
C PHE A 402 16.09 0.47 -3.97
N LEU A 403 15.68 1.41 -4.80
CA LEU A 403 16.49 1.98 -5.88
C LEU A 403 17.14 3.26 -5.36
N TYR A 404 18.44 3.42 -5.58
CA TYR A 404 19.22 4.48 -4.97
C TYR A 404 19.69 5.50 -6.00
N ARG A 405 19.82 6.73 -5.55
CA ARG A 405 20.44 7.84 -6.26
C ARG A 405 21.61 8.39 -5.47
N VAL A 406 22.71 8.71 -6.18
CA VAL A 406 23.86 9.39 -5.59
C VAL A 406 23.61 10.90 -5.62
N ASN A 407 23.66 11.54 -4.45
CA ASN A 407 23.52 13.00 -4.32
C ASN A 407 24.84 13.75 -4.35
N SER A 408 25.93 13.12 -3.84
CA SER A 408 27.29 13.69 -3.85
C SER A 408 28.30 12.57 -3.76
N THR A 409 29.45 12.77 -4.41
CA THR A 409 30.62 11.88 -4.33
C THR A 409 31.72 12.44 -3.41
N GLU A 410 31.49 13.55 -2.74
CA GLU A 410 32.46 14.18 -1.83
C GLU A 410 32.75 13.29 -0.62
N LEU A 411 34.01 13.34 -0.15
CA LEU A 411 34.42 12.60 1.04
C LEU A 411 33.88 13.32 2.29
N ILE A 412 32.96 12.67 3.01
CA ILE A 412 32.30 13.23 4.18
C ILE A 412 32.60 12.35 5.39
N HIS A 413 32.98 12.98 6.51
CA HIS A 413 33.26 12.27 7.77
C HIS A 413 32.05 12.12 8.69
N ASP A 414 31.08 13.06 8.62
CA ASP A 414 29.85 12.97 9.41
C ASP A 414 28.97 11.78 8.95
N PRO A 415 28.60 10.83 9.85
CA PRO A 415 27.85 9.63 9.48
C PRO A 415 26.50 9.94 8.84
N LEU A 416 25.76 10.93 9.34
CA LEU A 416 24.45 11.30 8.79
C LEU A 416 24.60 11.90 7.39
N ALA A 417 25.59 12.79 7.20
CA ALA A 417 25.88 13.37 5.89
C ALA A 417 26.33 12.28 4.90
N LYS A 418 27.14 11.32 5.33
CA LYS A 418 27.54 10.16 4.52
C LYS A 418 26.34 9.29 4.12
N ILE A 419 25.42 9.00 5.04
CA ILE A 419 24.17 8.29 4.73
C ILE A 419 23.34 9.05 3.70
N ASN A 420 23.32 10.39 3.77
CA ASN A 420 22.58 11.23 2.84
C ASN A 420 23.24 11.40 1.46
N GLN A 421 24.51 10.96 1.27
CA GLN A 421 25.15 10.97 -0.05
C GLN A 421 24.47 10.03 -1.04
N VAL A 422 24.06 8.85 -0.56
CA VAL A 422 23.33 7.85 -1.32
C VAL A 422 21.98 7.68 -0.65
N HIS A 423 20.91 8.00 -1.35
CA HIS A 423 19.56 7.92 -0.79
C HIS A 423 18.62 7.15 -1.72
N PRO A 424 17.61 6.42 -1.19
CA PRO A 424 16.61 5.77 -2.02
C PRO A 424 15.76 6.83 -2.71
N LEU A 425 15.27 6.49 -3.91
CA LEU A 425 14.43 7.37 -4.72
C LEU A 425 13.23 7.88 -3.92
N ALA A 426 13.04 9.19 -3.98
CA ALA A 426 11.82 9.87 -3.56
C ALA A 426 10.98 10.26 -4.79
N LEU A 427 9.70 10.57 -4.59
CA LEU A 427 8.80 10.93 -5.70
C LEU A 427 9.31 12.13 -6.51
N LEU A 428 9.95 13.10 -5.86
CA LEU A 428 10.54 14.25 -6.53
C LEU A 428 11.71 13.88 -7.46
N ASP A 429 12.43 12.80 -7.16
CA ASP A 429 13.51 12.32 -8.01
C ASP A 429 12.99 11.82 -9.37
N LEU A 430 11.79 11.24 -9.43
CA LEU A 430 11.19 10.75 -10.66
C LEU A 430 10.90 11.88 -11.68
N PHE A 431 10.79 13.12 -11.22
CA PHE A 431 10.68 14.29 -12.11
C PHE A 431 12.03 14.93 -12.44
N SER A 432 13.10 14.58 -11.73
CA SER A 432 14.40 15.25 -11.85
C SER A 432 15.30 14.66 -12.92
N PHE A 433 15.05 13.42 -13.34
CA PHE A 433 15.78 12.77 -14.41
C PHE A 433 14.94 11.66 -15.05
N ARG A 434 15.41 11.19 -16.21
CA ARG A 434 14.80 10.12 -16.98
C ARG A 434 15.77 8.95 -17.10
N ILE A 435 15.28 7.73 -16.92
CA ILE A 435 16.08 6.53 -17.09
C ILE A 435 16.07 6.08 -18.56
N GLU A 436 17.24 5.68 -19.07
CA GLU A 436 17.34 5.08 -20.40
C GLU A 436 16.92 3.60 -20.38
N LYS A 437 16.44 3.11 -21.53
CA LYS A 437 15.94 1.73 -21.64
C LYS A 437 16.98 0.68 -21.28
N GLU A 438 18.23 0.90 -21.67
CA GLU A 438 19.31 -0.05 -21.40
C GLU A 438 19.71 -0.07 -19.92
N ASP A 439 19.70 1.10 -19.25
CA ASP A 439 19.94 1.18 -17.81
C ASP A 439 18.78 0.55 -17.02
N LEU A 440 17.54 0.71 -17.50
CA LEU A 440 16.38 0.05 -16.93
C LEU A 440 16.49 -1.49 -17.04
N LYS A 441 16.90 -2.02 -18.19
CA LYS A 441 17.15 -3.45 -18.38
C LYS A 441 18.24 -3.96 -17.45
N LYS A 442 19.36 -3.24 -17.35
CA LYS A 442 20.47 -3.57 -16.45
C LYS A 442 19.99 -3.63 -15.00
N LEU A 443 19.23 -2.62 -14.55
CA LEU A 443 18.66 -2.58 -13.22
C LEU A 443 17.72 -3.77 -12.97
N MET A 444 16.80 -4.04 -13.90
CA MET A 444 15.85 -5.16 -13.78
C MET A 444 16.51 -6.54 -13.84
N SER A 445 17.72 -6.63 -14.39
CA SER A 445 18.51 -7.86 -14.46
C SER A 445 19.44 -8.07 -13.25
N ALA A 446 19.59 -7.08 -12.37
CA ALA A 446 20.39 -7.20 -11.15
C ALA A 446 19.75 -8.20 -10.18
N LYS A 447 20.57 -9.02 -9.52
CA LYS A 447 20.09 -10.02 -8.55
C LYS A 447 19.78 -9.38 -7.21
N LEU A 448 18.73 -9.85 -6.53
CA LEU A 448 18.33 -9.30 -5.24
C LEU A 448 19.42 -9.37 -4.16
N ASN A 449 20.21 -10.44 -4.13
CA ASN A 449 21.30 -10.58 -3.16
C ASN A 449 22.35 -9.47 -3.27
N GLU A 450 22.50 -8.82 -4.42
CA GLU A 450 23.45 -7.72 -4.62
C GLU A 450 23.09 -6.48 -3.80
N CYS A 451 21.80 -6.30 -3.46
CA CYS A 451 21.32 -5.17 -2.68
C CYS A 451 20.73 -5.53 -1.31
N LYS A 452 20.83 -6.81 -0.89
CA LYS A 452 20.24 -7.30 0.36
C LYS A 452 20.59 -6.44 1.57
N TYR A 453 21.88 -6.16 1.76
CA TYR A 453 22.36 -5.39 2.90
C TYR A 453 21.95 -3.91 2.83
N ALA A 454 21.98 -3.29 1.65
CA ALA A 454 21.51 -1.93 1.47
C ALA A 454 20.01 -1.83 1.78
N THR A 455 19.20 -2.80 1.32
CA THR A 455 17.78 -2.87 1.63
C THR A 455 17.54 -3.03 3.14
N ALA A 456 18.32 -3.88 3.83
CA ALA A 456 18.25 -4.04 5.28
C ALA A 456 18.56 -2.72 6.02
N CYS A 457 19.57 -1.98 5.56
CA CYS A 457 19.93 -0.68 6.12
C CYS A 457 18.77 0.32 6.03
N ASP A 458 18.14 0.45 4.86
CA ASP A 458 17.05 1.40 4.68
C ASP A 458 15.77 0.98 5.40
N LEU A 459 15.45 -0.32 5.48
CA LEU A 459 14.37 -0.82 6.32
C LEU A 459 14.61 -0.50 7.80
N LEU A 460 15.85 -0.64 8.28
CA LEU A 460 16.21 -0.28 9.65
C LEU A 460 16.07 1.24 9.89
N LEU A 461 16.49 2.08 8.95
CA LEU A 461 16.31 3.53 9.02
C LEU A 461 14.85 3.96 9.02
N GLU A 462 13.98 3.23 8.34
CA GLU A 462 12.55 3.57 8.26
C GLU A 462 11.73 3.07 9.45
N TYR A 463 11.98 1.85 9.90
CA TYR A 463 11.16 1.15 10.90
C TYR A 463 11.84 0.95 12.25
N GLY A 464 13.17 1.05 12.32
CA GLY A 464 13.93 0.92 13.56
C GLY A 464 13.70 2.10 14.51
N ASN A 465 13.87 1.85 15.79
CA ASN A 465 13.99 2.92 16.77
C ASN A 465 15.39 3.54 16.75
N LYS A 466 15.57 4.68 17.44
CA LYS A 466 16.84 5.42 17.45
C LYS A 466 18.02 4.59 17.94
N ASP A 467 17.81 3.78 18.97
CA ASP A 467 18.89 2.98 19.58
C ASP A 467 19.36 1.88 18.63
N MET A 468 18.44 1.17 17.99
CA MET A 468 18.76 0.19 16.92
C MET A 468 19.57 0.82 15.78
N ILE A 469 19.21 2.04 15.37
CA ILE A 469 19.92 2.75 14.30
C ILE A 469 21.34 3.12 14.75
N LEU A 470 21.49 3.67 15.96
CA LEU A 470 22.79 4.09 16.49
C LEU A 470 23.74 2.89 16.72
N GLU A 471 23.22 1.76 17.24
CA GLU A 471 24.00 0.53 17.44
C GLU A 471 24.54 -0.04 16.11
N ASN A 472 23.85 0.22 14.98
CA ASN A 472 24.23 -0.31 13.67
C ASN A 472 24.77 0.78 12.72
N LEU A 473 25.08 1.99 13.20
CA LEU A 473 25.39 3.16 12.38
C LEU A 473 26.57 2.95 11.44
N THR A 474 27.65 2.32 11.92
CA THR A 474 28.83 2.01 11.10
C THR A 474 28.47 1.08 9.96
N GLU A 475 27.78 -0.01 10.27
CA GLU A 475 27.37 -1.02 9.28
C GLU A 475 26.38 -0.43 8.24
N ILE A 476 25.48 0.48 8.67
CA ILE A 476 24.58 1.22 7.76
C ILE A 476 25.41 2.07 6.78
N THR A 477 26.39 2.83 7.27
CA THR A 477 27.19 3.73 6.43
C THR A 477 28.08 2.98 5.43
N GLU A 478 28.49 1.75 5.74
CA GLU A 478 29.34 0.94 4.87
C GLU A 478 28.56 0.17 3.81
N ASN A 479 27.35 -0.26 4.12
CA ASN A 479 26.61 -1.19 3.25
C ASN A 479 25.53 -0.54 2.39
N ARG A 480 25.09 0.69 2.71
CA ARG A 480 24.03 1.37 1.95
C ARG A 480 24.44 1.61 0.49
N ASN A 481 25.72 1.86 0.23
CA ASN A 481 26.26 2.05 -1.11
C ASN A 481 26.24 0.80 -2.00
N LYS A 482 25.88 -0.37 -1.46
CA LYS A 482 25.75 -1.63 -2.19
C LYS A 482 24.35 -1.86 -2.75
N GLY A 483 23.52 -0.82 -2.79
CA GLY A 483 22.17 -0.87 -3.36
C GLY A 483 22.15 -0.81 -4.89
N LEU A 484 20.96 -0.94 -5.47
CA LEU A 484 20.76 -0.82 -6.92
C LEU A 484 20.81 0.66 -7.32
N MET A 485 21.96 1.10 -7.83
CA MET A 485 22.22 2.49 -8.17
C MET A 485 21.64 2.87 -9.53
N LEU A 486 21.02 4.04 -9.58
CA LEU A 486 20.73 4.79 -10.81
C LEU A 486 21.82 5.82 -11.02
N ASN A 487 22.45 5.80 -12.17
CA ASN A 487 23.51 6.73 -12.56
C ASN A 487 22.94 8.02 -13.16
#